data_5d9f426ac3372c07550212960852c1ef
#
_entry.id   5d9f426ac3372c07550212960852c1ef
#
_cell.length_a   1.000
_cell.length_b   1.000
_cell.length_c   1.000
_cell.angle_alpha   90.00
_cell.angle_beta   90.00
_cell.angle_gamma   90.00
#
_symmetry.space_group_name_H-M   'P 1'
#
loop_
_entity.id
_entity.type
_entity.pdbx_description
1 polymer ?
#
loop_
_entity_poly.entity_id
_entity_poly.type
_entity_poly.pdbx_seq_one_letter_code
_entity_poly.pdbx_strand_id
1 'polypeptide(L)'
;MTAYFDNSATTKPCKTAIEAVNDALNNCWGNPSSLHQVGLDASNKLKFARKQVSKLLGVNENTFYFTSSGTTANNTAIFGAFEKMKRQGNKIVTTAIEHPSVWEPIKYLESKGVQVIRISPDKSGKINEDEFFSAIDKDTILVSCMAVNNEVGSILPVNSIRAAIKRNGSP
;
A
#
# COMPACT_ATOMS: atom_id res chain seq x y z
N MET A 1 -8.14 23.54 25.68
CA MET A 1 -8.33 22.26 24.99
C MET A 1 -7.62 22.39 23.63
N THR A 2 -6.65 21.53 23.30
CA THR A 2 -5.92 21.60 22.03
C THR A 2 -6.68 20.78 21.00
N ALA A 3 -7.10 21.38 19.88
CA ALA A 3 -7.65 20.66 18.73
C ALA A 3 -6.49 20.16 17.86
N TYR A 4 -6.52 18.87 17.47
CA TYR A 4 -5.51 18.26 16.62
C TYR A 4 -6.12 17.93 15.26
N PHE A 5 -5.57 18.53 14.18
CA PHE A 5 -6.09 18.41 12.81
C PHE A 5 -5.12 17.73 11.84
N ASP A 6 -3.99 17.22 12.32
CA ASP A 6 -2.96 16.61 11.48
C ASP A 6 -2.96 15.06 11.56
N ASN A 7 -4.15 14.47 11.54
CA ASN A 7 -4.29 13.00 11.58
C ASN A 7 -3.79 12.30 10.31
N SER A 8 -3.58 13.04 9.22
CA SER A 8 -2.96 12.50 8.00
C SER A 8 -1.47 12.21 8.17
N ALA A 9 -0.77 12.96 9.04
CA ALA A 9 0.63 12.71 9.36
C ALA A 9 0.77 11.62 10.43
N THR A 10 0.00 11.72 11.53
CA THR A 10 -0.01 10.73 12.61
C THR A 10 -1.30 10.80 13.41
N THR A 11 -1.71 9.69 13.98
CA THR A 11 -2.90 9.60 14.84
C THR A 11 -2.51 9.03 16.20
N LYS A 12 -2.99 9.64 17.27
CA LYS A 12 -2.78 9.13 18.64
C LYS A 12 -3.35 7.71 18.76
N PRO A 13 -2.55 6.70 19.17
CA PRO A 13 -3.05 5.35 19.39
C PRO A 13 -4.22 5.33 20.37
N CYS A 14 -5.24 4.54 20.09
CA CYS A 14 -6.36 4.34 21.01
C CYS A 14 -5.92 3.52 22.24
N LYS A 15 -6.70 3.61 23.32
CA LYS A 15 -6.39 2.94 24.58
C LYS A 15 -6.19 1.43 24.40
N THR A 16 -7.07 0.78 23.65
CA THR A 16 -6.99 -0.66 23.37
C THR A 16 -5.70 -1.04 22.63
N ALA A 17 -5.25 -0.21 21.68
CA ALA A 17 -3.98 -0.46 20.98
C ALA A 17 -2.78 -0.34 21.91
N ILE A 18 -2.77 0.66 22.80
CA ILE A 18 -1.72 0.86 23.80
C ILE A 18 -1.67 -0.35 24.76
N GLU A 19 -2.83 -0.80 25.25
CA GLU A 19 -2.94 -1.97 26.13
C GLU A 19 -2.43 -3.25 25.44
N ALA A 20 -2.80 -3.47 24.18
CA ALA A 20 -2.33 -4.63 23.41
C ALA A 20 -0.81 -4.62 23.15
N VAL A 21 -0.23 -3.44 22.90
CA VAL A 21 1.23 -3.30 22.76
C VAL A 21 1.93 -3.60 24.09
N ASN A 22 1.43 -3.05 25.21
CA ASN A 22 1.98 -3.31 26.53
C ASN A 22 1.88 -4.80 26.91
N ASP A 23 0.75 -5.45 26.61
CA ASP A 23 0.59 -6.89 26.81
C ASP A 23 1.63 -7.69 25.98
N ALA A 24 1.78 -7.35 24.71
CA ALA A 24 2.74 -8.04 23.84
C ALA A 24 4.19 -7.87 24.33
N LEU A 25 4.59 -6.68 24.74
CA LEU A 25 5.95 -6.40 25.27
C LEU A 25 6.24 -7.16 26.58
N ASN A 26 5.26 -7.27 27.47
CA ASN A 26 5.45 -7.93 28.74
C ASN A 26 5.28 -9.45 28.68
N ASN A 27 4.36 -9.97 27.87
CA ASN A 27 3.91 -11.37 27.94
C ASN A 27 4.18 -12.17 26.66
N CYS A 28 4.51 -11.52 25.52
CA CYS A 28 4.72 -12.18 24.21
C CYS A 28 6.01 -11.76 23.52
N TRP A 29 7.07 -11.51 24.27
CA TRP A 29 8.36 -11.01 23.79
C TRP A 29 9.25 -12.06 23.11
N GLY A 30 8.84 -13.33 23.07
CA GLY A 30 9.61 -14.42 22.49
C GLY A 30 9.82 -14.30 20.99
N ASN A 31 10.91 -14.91 20.49
CA ASN A 31 11.11 -15.03 19.06
C ASN A 31 10.11 -16.03 18.46
N PRO A 32 9.23 -15.63 17.52
CA PRO A 32 8.24 -16.53 16.92
C PRO A 32 8.82 -17.72 16.14
N SER A 33 10.11 -17.70 15.83
CA SER A 33 10.81 -18.81 15.16
C SER A 33 11.40 -19.84 16.11
N SER A 34 11.38 -19.59 17.43
CA SER A 34 11.90 -20.51 18.44
C SER A 34 10.91 -21.65 18.74
N LEU A 35 11.43 -22.86 18.93
CA LEU A 35 10.63 -24.07 19.15
C LEU A 35 10.20 -24.30 20.61
N HIS A 36 10.72 -23.53 21.56
CA HIS A 36 10.31 -23.58 22.96
C HIS A 36 9.02 -22.81 23.23
N GLN A 37 8.39 -23.02 24.39
CA GLN A 37 7.06 -22.48 24.71
C GLN A 37 6.92 -20.98 24.49
N VAL A 38 7.90 -20.18 24.92
CA VAL A 38 7.86 -18.70 24.78
C VAL A 38 7.83 -18.28 23.29
N GLY A 39 8.54 -19.01 22.43
CA GLY A 39 8.50 -18.78 20.98
C GLY A 39 7.16 -19.21 20.36
N LEU A 40 6.61 -20.34 20.81
CA LEU A 40 5.29 -20.81 20.35
C LEU A 40 4.19 -19.82 20.71
N ASP A 41 4.20 -19.26 21.91
CA ASP A 41 3.23 -18.27 22.36
C ASP A 41 3.29 -17.00 21.51
N ALA A 42 4.49 -16.49 21.22
CA ALA A 42 4.70 -15.34 20.32
C ALA A 42 4.23 -15.66 18.88
N SER A 43 4.53 -16.87 18.36
CA SER A 43 4.07 -17.33 17.05
C SER A 43 2.55 -17.38 16.95
N ASN A 44 1.89 -17.92 17.98
CA ASN A 44 0.44 -18.03 18.04
C ASN A 44 -0.22 -16.63 18.09
N LYS A 45 0.32 -15.70 18.88
CA LYS A 45 -0.16 -14.31 18.95
C LYS A 45 -0.05 -13.63 17.60
N LEU A 46 1.08 -13.77 16.90
CA LEU A 46 1.31 -13.21 15.56
C LEU A 46 0.35 -13.80 14.51
N LYS A 47 0.15 -15.12 14.52
CA LYS A 47 -0.82 -15.80 13.64
C LYS A 47 -2.25 -15.31 13.90
N PHE A 48 -2.62 -15.18 15.17
CA PHE A 48 -3.93 -14.65 15.54
C PHE A 48 -4.12 -13.22 15.01
N ALA A 49 -3.15 -12.32 15.23
CA ALA A 49 -3.22 -10.95 14.74
C ALA A 49 -3.36 -10.90 13.20
N ARG A 50 -2.54 -11.70 12.48
CA ARG A 50 -2.63 -11.81 11.01
C ARG A 50 -4.02 -12.25 10.56
N LYS A 51 -4.58 -13.28 11.18
CA LYS A 51 -5.93 -13.78 10.88
C LYS A 51 -7.01 -12.72 11.10
N GLN A 52 -6.92 -11.93 12.19
CA GLN A 52 -7.89 -10.87 12.47
C GLN A 52 -7.83 -9.76 11.40
N VAL A 53 -6.63 -9.28 11.07
CA VAL A 53 -6.48 -8.22 10.05
C VAL A 53 -6.89 -8.72 8.67
N SER A 54 -6.49 -9.94 8.29
CA SER A 54 -6.87 -10.52 7.00
C SER A 54 -8.39 -10.69 6.86
N LYS A 55 -9.08 -11.09 7.96
CA LYS A 55 -10.55 -11.16 7.98
C LYS A 55 -11.20 -9.79 7.78
N LEU A 56 -10.69 -8.75 8.44
CA LEU A 56 -11.19 -7.37 8.30
C LEU A 56 -10.99 -6.83 6.88
N LEU A 57 -9.88 -7.16 6.25
CA LEU A 57 -9.55 -6.74 4.88
C LEU A 57 -10.19 -7.63 3.80
N GLY A 58 -10.79 -8.75 4.16
CA GLY A 58 -11.37 -9.70 3.20
C GLY A 58 -10.32 -10.38 2.31
N VAL A 59 -9.09 -10.59 2.82
CA VAL A 59 -7.99 -11.22 2.08
C VAL A 59 -7.55 -12.53 2.73
N ASN A 60 -6.85 -13.38 1.97
CA ASN A 60 -6.26 -14.60 2.51
C ASN A 60 -5.10 -14.26 3.46
N GLU A 61 -5.03 -14.90 4.63
CA GLU A 61 -3.99 -14.67 5.64
C GLU A 61 -2.56 -14.93 5.11
N ASN A 62 -2.40 -15.83 4.14
CA ASN A 62 -1.13 -16.14 3.51
C ASN A 62 -0.66 -15.05 2.51
N THR A 63 -1.56 -14.14 2.13
CA THR A 63 -1.23 -13.00 1.24
C THR A 63 -1.09 -11.68 2.00
N PHE A 64 -1.20 -11.71 3.32
CA PHE A 64 -1.07 -10.55 4.18
C PHE A 64 0.28 -10.54 4.91
N TYR A 65 1.02 -9.45 4.79
CA TYR A 65 2.34 -9.29 5.39
C TYR A 65 2.40 -8.04 6.25
N PHE A 66 2.96 -8.16 7.46
CA PHE A 66 3.30 -7.01 8.29
C PHE A 66 4.63 -6.42 7.81
N THR A 67 4.70 -5.10 7.75
CA THR A 67 5.92 -4.34 7.43
C THR A 67 6.19 -3.33 8.53
N SER A 68 7.42 -2.83 8.61
CA SER A 68 7.82 -1.82 9.62
C SER A 68 7.16 -0.45 9.40
N SER A 69 6.70 -0.17 8.18
CA SER A 69 6.05 1.10 7.84
C SER A 69 5.26 1.01 6.53
N GLY A 70 4.38 1.98 6.28
CA GLY A 70 3.73 2.15 4.97
C GLY A 70 4.74 2.37 3.84
N THR A 71 5.83 3.09 4.11
CA THR A 71 6.93 3.27 3.14
C THR A 71 7.53 1.94 2.72
N THR A 72 7.85 1.07 3.67
CA THR A 72 8.35 -0.28 3.39
C THR A 72 7.34 -1.10 2.60
N ALA A 73 6.04 -1.03 2.96
CA ALA A 73 4.98 -1.73 2.24
C ALA A 73 4.89 -1.29 0.78
N ASN A 74 4.84 0.03 0.53
CA ASN A 74 4.75 0.60 -0.82
C ASN A 74 5.98 0.25 -1.67
N ASN A 75 7.18 0.40 -1.13
CA ASN A 75 8.42 0.04 -1.84
C ASN A 75 8.46 -1.45 -2.18
N THR A 76 8.10 -2.32 -1.24
CA THR A 76 8.05 -3.77 -1.47
C THR A 76 7.04 -4.12 -2.56
N ALA A 77 5.86 -3.49 -2.57
CA ALA A 77 4.84 -3.72 -3.59
C ALA A 77 5.30 -3.24 -4.97
N ILE A 78 5.86 -2.02 -5.08
CA ILE A 78 6.28 -1.44 -6.36
C ILE A 78 7.45 -2.20 -6.97
N PHE A 79 8.53 -2.42 -6.22
CA PHE A 79 9.69 -3.16 -6.72
C PHE A 79 9.36 -4.64 -6.96
N GLY A 80 8.54 -5.26 -6.11
CA GLY A 80 8.08 -6.64 -6.29
C GLY A 80 7.22 -6.82 -7.54
N ALA A 81 6.30 -5.89 -7.81
CA ALA A 81 5.50 -5.88 -9.03
C ALA A 81 6.39 -5.71 -10.27
N PHE A 82 7.28 -4.71 -10.23
CA PHE A 82 8.23 -4.48 -11.32
C PHE A 82 9.09 -5.73 -11.61
N GLU A 83 9.73 -6.31 -10.61
CA GLU A 83 10.59 -7.49 -10.79
C GLU A 83 9.83 -8.68 -11.39
N LYS A 84 8.59 -8.89 -10.96
CA LYS A 84 7.74 -9.95 -11.48
C LYS A 84 7.31 -9.71 -12.93
N MET A 85 6.99 -8.45 -13.28
CA MET A 85 6.31 -8.10 -14.52
C MET A 85 7.22 -7.53 -15.61
N LYS A 86 8.46 -7.15 -15.31
CA LYS A 86 9.39 -6.47 -16.23
C LYS A 86 9.69 -7.18 -17.55
N ARG A 87 9.31 -8.47 -17.68
CA ARG A 87 9.39 -9.23 -18.94
C ARG A 87 8.12 -9.15 -19.79
N GLN A 88 7.04 -8.60 -19.24
CA GLN A 88 5.72 -8.52 -19.89
C GLN A 88 5.44 -7.11 -20.44
N GLY A 89 6.15 -6.12 -19.96
CA GLY A 89 6.02 -4.73 -20.39
C GLY A 89 7.01 -3.81 -19.68
N ASN A 90 6.96 -2.51 -19.98
CA ASN A 90 7.90 -1.52 -19.46
C ASN A 90 7.22 -0.19 -19.06
N LYS A 91 5.92 -0.22 -18.75
CA LYS A 91 5.17 1.00 -18.44
C LYS A 91 4.50 0.95 -17.07
N ILE A 92 4.61 2.07 -16.34
CA ILE A 92 3.89 2.35 -15.08
C ILE A 92 2.94 3.53 -15.32
N VAL A 93 1.69 3.40 -14.90
CA VAL A 93 0.71 4.49 -14.89
C VAL A 93 0.41 4.85 -13.43
N THR A 94 0.52 6.13 -13.10
CA THR A 94 0.32 6.62 -11.73
C THR A 94 -0.28 8.03 -11.72
N THR A 95 -0.59 8.56 -10.55
CA THR A 95 -1.00 9.96 -10.40
C THR A 95 0.21 10.86 -10.09
N ALA A 96 0.09 12.15 -10.40
CA ALA A 96 1.12 13.13 -10.06
C ALA A 96 1.08 13.55 -8.57
N ILE A 97 0.11 13.05 -7.81
CA ILE A 97 -0.14 13.43 -6.40
C ILE A 97 0.05 12.27 -5.43
N GLU A 98 0.80 11.25 -5.82
CA GLU A 98 1.13 10.13 -4.93
C GLU A 98 2.03 10.57 -3.77
N HIS A 99 1.94 9.83 -2.66
CA HIS A 99 2.83 10.03 -1.53
C HIS A 99 4.30 9.74 -1.90
N PRO A 100 5.30 10.42 -1.31
CA PRO A 100 6.73 10.18 -1.58
C PRO A 100 7.16 8.71 -1.52
N SER A 101 6.58 7.90 -0.64
CA SER A 101 6.85 6.45 -0.55
C SER A 101 6.46 5.66 -1.80
N VAL A 102 5.62 6.21 -2.67
CA VAL A 102 5.22 5.67 -3.99
C VAL A 102 5.99 6.37 -5.09
N TRP A 103 6.07 7.69 -5.03
CA TRP A 103 6.68 8.52 -6.06
C TRP A 103 8.19 8.27 -6.20
N GLU A 104 8.94 8.16 -5.11
CA GLU A 104 10.40 7.98 -5.15
C GLU A 104 10.82 6.62 -5.79
N PRO A 105 10.24 5.45 -5.39
CA PRO A 105 10.58 4.20 -6.07
C PRO A 105 10.17 4.20 -7.55
N ILE A 106 9.06 4.83 -7.94
CA ILE A 106 8.66 4.95 -9.35
C ILE A 106 9.66 5.82 -10.12
N LYS A 107 10.09 6.96 -9.57
CA LYS A 107 11.14 7.83 -10.14
C LYS A 107 12.48 7.09 -10.30
N TYR A 108 12.84 6.26 -9.33
CA TYR A 108 14.03 5.40 -9.45
C TYR A 108 13.88 4.44 -10.64
N LEU A 109 12.76 3.76 -10.81
CA LEU A 109 12.51 2.87 -11.94
C LEU A 109 12.54 3.62 -13.27
N GLU A 110 11.97 4.83 -13.33
CA GLU A 110 12.04 5.71 -14.49
C GLU A 110 13.49 6.03 -14.88
N SER A 111 14.36 6.31 -13.91
CA SER A 111 15.79 6.53 -14.15
C SER A 111 16.53 5.28 -14.69
N LYS A 112 15.91 4.10 -14.58
CA LYS A 112 16.37 2.83 -15.14
C LYS A 112 15.74 2.49 -16.50
N GLY A 113 14.98 3.42 -17.09
CA GLY A 113 14.40 3.27 -18.41
C GLY A 113 12.97 2.75 -18.43
N VAL A 114 12.28 2.68 -17.29
CA VAL A 114 10.84 2.38 -17.25
C VAL A 114 10.06 3.60 -17.71
N GLN A 115 9.10 3.41 -18.62
CA GLN A 115 8.20 4.48 -19.03
C GLN A 115 7.19 4.76 -17.89
N VAL A 116 7.08 6.01 -17.46
CA VAL A 116 6.14 6.41 -16.41
C VAL A 116 5.17 7.47 -16.92
N ILE A 117 3.89 7.17 -16.90
CA ILE A 117 2.81 8.11 -17.22
C ILE A 117 2.20 8.60 -15.90
N ARG A 118 2.23 9.91 -15.69
CA ARG A 118 1.68 10.57 -14.50
C ARG A 118 0.46 11.40 -14.88
N ILE A 119 -0.70 11.01 -14.37
CA ILE A 119 -1.93 11.77 -14.60
C ILE A 119 -2.05 12.86 -13.53
N SER A 120 -2.13 14.09 -13.99
CA SER A 120 -2.27 15.25 -13.10
C SER A 120 -3.71 15.49 -12.71
N PRO A 121 -3.98 15.91 -11.46
CA PRO A 121 -5.32 16.35 -11.09
C PRO A 121 -5.63 17.72 -11.71
N ASP A 122 -6.90 18.02 -11.85
CA ASP A 122 -7.40 19.35 -12.12
C ASP A 122 -7.27 20.27 -10.88
N LYS A 123 -7.68 21.53 -11.01
CA LYS A 123 -7.65 22.53 -9.92
C LYS A 123 -8.52 22.14 -8.71
N SER A 124 -9.48 21.21 -8.87
CA SER A 124 -10.31 20.68 -7.78
C SER A 124 -9.73 19.42 -7.14
N GLY A 125 -8.58 18.95 -7.59
CA GLY A 125 -7.93 17.73 -7.10
C GLY A 125 -8.49 16.45 -7.70
N LYS A 126 -9.32 16.53 -8.76
CA LYS A 126 -9.90 15.36 -9.43
C LYS A 126 -8.99 14.88 -10.56
N ILE A 127 -8.89 13.57 -10.71
CA ILE A 127 -8.20 12.91 -11.84
C ILE A 127 -9.19 12.71 -12.99
N ASN A 128 -8.76 13.01 -14.22
CA ASN A 128 -9.49 12.67 -15.42
C ASN A 128 -9.42 11.15 -15.65
N GLU A 129 -10.56 10.47 -15.50
CA GLU A 129 -10.64 9.01 -15.61
C GLU A 129 -10.36 8.53 -17.04
N ASP A 130 -10.84 9.24 -18.06
CA ASP A 130 -10.62 8.85 -19.46
C ASP A 130 -9.13 8.95 -19.84
N GLU A 131 -8.44 9.99 -19.39
CA GLU A 131 -6.99 10.14 -19.55
C GLU A 131 -6.25 9.00 -18.83
N PHE A 132 -6.65 8.67 -17.60
CA PHE A 132 -6.06 7.58 -16.84
C PHE A 132 -6.26 6.23 -17.54
N PHE A 133 -7.46 5.97 -18.03
CA PHE A 133 -7.79 4.70 -18.70
C PHE A 133 -7.09 4.55 -20.04
N SER A 134 -6.97 5.64 -20.83
CA SER A 134 -6.28 5.64 -22.10
C SER A 134 -4.76 5.42 -21.98
N ALA A 135 -4.18 5.75 -20.82
CA ALA A 135 -2.78 5.50 -20.54
C ALA A 135 -2.47 4.00 -20.26
N ILE A 136 -3.49 3.22 -19.88
CA ILE A 136 -3.33 1.80 -19.53
C ILE A 136 -3.46 0.95 -20.79
N ASP A 137 -2.41 0.21 -21.14
CA ASP A 137 -2.38 -0.73 -22.27
C ASP A 137 -1.61 -2.02 -21.93
N LYS A 138 -1.38 -2.86 -22.94
CA LYS A 138 -0.68 -4.15 -22.80
C LYS A 138 0.76 -4.06 -22.32
N ASP A 139 1.41 -2.89 -22.42
CA ASP A 139 2.76 -2.65 -21.94
C ASP A 139 2.79 -2.18 -20.47
N THR A 140 1.61 -1.93 -19.90
CA THR A 140 1.47 -1.47 -18.52
C THR A 140 1.65 -2.61 -17.53
N ILE A 141 2.69 -2.56 -16.72
CA ILE A 141 3.04 -3.58 -15.71
C ILE A 141 2.63 -3.21 -14.30
N LEU A 142 2.35 -1.94 -14.04
CA LEU A 142 1.92 -1.46 -12.74
C LEU A 142 1.02 -0.24 -12.90
N VAL A 143 -0.07 -0.24 -12.17
CA VAL A 143 -0.93 0.92 -11.99
C VAL A 143 -0.96 1.27 -10.51
N SER A 144 -0.61 2.52 -10.18
CA SER A 144 -0.66 3.04 -8.80
C SER A 144 -1.56 4.25 -8.73
N CYS A 145 -2.49 4.22 -7.79
CA CYS A 145 -3.40 5.33 -7.53
C CYS A 145 -3.80 5.31 -6.05
N MET A 146 -3.50 6.39 -5.34
CA MET A 146 -3.95 6.55 -3.96
C MET A 146 -5.49 6.66 -3.90
N ALA A 147 -6.09 6.14 -2.84
CA ALA A 147 -7.55 6.20 -2.67
C ALA A 147 -8.01 7.59 -2.24
N VAL A 148 -7.26 8.22 -1.36
CA VAL A 148 -7.52 9.57 -0.83
C VAL A 148 -6.19 10.29 -0.72
N ASN A 149 -6.11 11.51 -1.25
CA ASN A 149 -4.91 12.32 -1.10
C ASN A 149 -4.79 12.83 0.35
N ASN A 150 -3.64 12.61 0.96
CA ASN A 150 -3.40 12.95 2.37
C ASN A 150 -3.27 14.45 2.64
N GLU A 151 -3.03 15.29 1.64
CA GLU A 151 -2.85 16.74 1.81
C GLU A 151 -4.14 17.51 1.58
N VAL A 152 -4.88 17.19 0.51
CA VAL A 152 -6.07 17.95 0.11
C VAL A 152 -7.38 17.17 0.26
N GLY A 153 -7.32 15.88 0.63
CA GLY A 153 -8.50 15.06 0.88
C GLY A 153 -9.27 14.63 -0.37
N SER A 154 -8.73 14.83 -1.57
CA SER A 154 -9.38 14.38 -2.81
C SER A 154 -9.53 12.87 -2.83
N ILE A 155 -10.74 12.40 -3.15
CA ILE A 155 -11.03 10.97 -3.34
C ILE A 155 -10.80 10.62 -4.81
N LEU A 156 -9.95 9.62 -5.07
CA LEU A 156 -9.56 9.21 -6.42
C LEU A 156 -10.37 7.97 -6.88
N PRO A 157 -10.53 7.77 -8.20
CA PRO A 157 -11.46 6.79 -8.77
C PRO A 157 -10.87 5.36 -8.81
N VAL A 158 -10.38 4.83 -7.70
CA VAL A 158 -9.70 3.52 -7.62
C VAL A 158 -10.56 2.36 -8.12
N ASN A 159 -11.87 2.40 -7.85
CA ASN A 159 -12.79 1.34 -8.28
C ASN A 159 -12.97 1.33 -9.80
N SER A 160 -13.09 2.50 -10.43
CA SER A 160 -13.19 2.65 -11.89
C SER A 160 -11.90 2.20 -12.57
N ILE A 161 -10.73 2.58 -12.02
CA ILE A 161 -9.41 2.15 -12.50
C ILE A 161 -9.29 0.62 -12.45
N ARG A 162 -9.68 -0.01 -11.33
CA ARG A 162 -9.67 -1.47 -11.21
C ARG A 162 -10.56 -2.15 -12.25
N ALA A 163 -11.72 -1.56 -12.55
CA ALA A 163 -12.62 -2.08 -13.60
C ALA A 163 -12.02 -1.95 -15.00
N ALA A 164 -11.32 -0.84 -15.28
CA ALA A 164 -10.63 -0.61 -16.55
C ALA A 164 -9.47 -1.59 -16.77
N ILE A 165 -8.63 -1.83 -15.77
CA ILE A 165 -7.52 -2.82 -15.83
C ILE A 165 -8.07 -4.20 -16.22
N LYS A 166 -9.15 -4.65 -15.56
CA LYS A 166 -9.76 -5.95 -15.86
C LYS A 166 -10.30 -6.04 -17.30
N ARG A 167 -10.82 -4.94 -17.86
CA ARG A 167 -11.35 -4.91 -19.23
C ARG A 167 -10.25 -4.93 -20.30
N ASN A 168 -9.14 -4.25 -20.03
CA ASN A 168 -8.04 -4.10 -20.98
C ASN A 168 -7.07 -5.30 -20.98
N GLY A 169 -7.33 -6.34 -20.16
CA GLY A 169 -6.47 -7.52 -20.07
C GLY A 169 -5.06 -7.24 -19.55
N SER A 170 -4.86 -6.09 -18.93
CA SER A 170 -3.60 -5.79 -18.24
C SER A 170 -3.44 -6.69 -17.02
N PRO A 171 -2.22 -7.11 -16.67
CA PRO A 171 -1.96 -8.07 -15.61
C PRO A 171 -2.34 -7.59 -14.22
#